data_9e67f1e84c0a6292ef2b476e0c8a4463
#
_entry.id   9e67f1e84c0a6292ef2b476e0c8a4463
#
_cell.length_a   1.000
_cell.length_b   1.000
_cell.length_c   1.000
_cell.angle_alpha   90.00
_cell.angle_beta   90.00
_cell.angle_gamma   90.00
#
_symmetry.space_group_name_H-M   'P 1'
#
loop_
_entity.id
_entity.type
_entity.pdbx_description
1 polymer ?
#
loop_
_entity_poly.entity_id
_entity_poly.type
_entity_poly.pdbx_seq_one_letter_code
_entity_poly.pdbx_strand_id
1 'polypeptide(L)'
;MMESTAKSRLVVFDVEGVLIPRNRFVFEVGKTLGFVGLVKMLFFGFLYEAGILNLESTLKRIYKEMRGINIETLMFIFSKIPATPYLQTFFCQLKARNCKIALISSGIPTVIVQKLAATLGADYSYGVEIEVAENKLTGAIWGDAITRRGKYKILQEILKQENLPLKDCIVVADDRNNRCIFLPEILKIGFDPDFIIRVKADRVVNGKLTGILPILDGKPHKRSFPSANDLVREDIHAAGIFMPVIAGLIGVPIVAAIIILIALIYTASELYRLEGRELPLVSAITRHAASQSELYGFAPAPLYFAFGIVVTLILFPAQAGGAAIAMFCLGDSTASLFGGMVSTSLPFNKGKTWEGSLAGFFFAFLAGTFFVPPLLALVGAAIAMTVEVLPLPVNDNVLVPVITGAALTLLI
;
A
#
# COMPACT_ATOMS: atom_id res chain seq x y z
N MET A 1 4.05 15.15 43.54
CA MET A 1 4.41 14.77 42.14
C MET A 1 4.12 13.26 42.03
N MET A 2 2.96 12.91 41.51
CA MET A 2 2.68 11.51 41.14
C MET A 2 3.34 11.28 39.78
N GLU A 3 4.45 10.55 39.75
CA GLU A 3 4.95 9.92 38.53
C GLU A 3 3.85 8.99 38.03
N SER A 4 3.14 9.42 37.01
CA SER A 4 2.34 8.52 36.19
C SER A 4 3.34 7.56 35.55
N THR A 5 3.55 6.40 36.14
CA THR A 5 4.26 5.29 35.51
C THR A 5 3.48 4.91 34.26
N ALA A 6 3.85 5.51 33.15
CA ALA A 6 3.26 5.17 31.84
C ALA A 6 3.42 3.65 31.66
N LYS A 7 2.28 2.95 31.60
CA LYS A 7 2.24 1.50 31.48
C LYS A 7 3.05 1.06 30.26
N SER A 8 3.98 0.14 30.44
CA SER A 8 4.77 -0.39 29.34
C SER A 8 3.86 -1.02 28.28
N ARG A 9 4.11 -0.74 27.01
CA ARG A 9 3.37 -1.28 25.86
C ARG A 9 4.32 -1.93 24.90
N LEU A 10 3.90 -2.99 24.23
CA LEU A 10 4.64 -3.60 23.12
C LEU A 10 4.10 -3.07 21.80
N VAL A 11 4.98 -2.52 20.96
CA VAL A 11 4.64 -2.13 19.59
C VAL A 11 5.40 -3.03 18.62
N VAL A 12 4.66 -3.81 17.85
CA VAL A 12 5.20 -4.75 16.86
C VAL A 12 5.05 -4.14 15.48
N PHE A 13 6.15 -4.05 14.75
CA PHE A 13 6.16 -3.56 13.37
C PHE A 13 6.50 -4.68 12.41
N ASP A 14 5.73 -4.77 11.32
CA ASP A 14 6.25 -5.41 10.11
C ASP A 14 7.36 -4.53 9.51
N VAL A 15 8.29 -5.14 8.81
CA VAL A 15 9.43 -4.42 8.24
C VAL A 15 9.13 -3.97 6.81
N GLU A 16 8.79 -4.92 5.93
CA GLU A 16 8.45 -4.61 4.54
C GLU A 16 7.05 -4.00 4.44
N GLY A 17 6.91 -2.92 3.67
CA GLY A 17 5.65 -2.17 3.54
C GLY A 17 5.37 -1.19 4.68
N VAL A 18 6.11 -1.25 5.80
CA VAL A 18 5.97 -0.34 6.94
C VAL A 18 7.22 0.49 7.15
N LEU A 19 8.38 -0.13 7.35
CA LEU A 19 9.65 0.53 7.63
C LEU A 19 10.50 0.74 6.36
N ILE A 20 10.34 -0.16 5.39
CA ILE A 20 10.94 -0.08 4.05
C ILE A 20 9.85 -0.40 3.00
N PRO A 21 10.03 0.04 1.75
CA PRO A 21 9.06 -0.26 0.69
C PRO A 21 8.87 -1.76 0.47
N ARG A 22 7.60 -2.17 0.25
CA ARG A 22 7.22 -3.56 -0.01
C ARG A 22 7.95 -4.10 -1.23
N ASN A 23 8.40 -5.36 -1.16
CA ASN A 23 9.10 -6.08 -2.24
C ASN A 23 10.43 -5.44 -2.71
N ARG A 24 10.86 -4.33 -2.09
CA ARG A 24 12.09 -3.64 -2.52
C ARG A 24 13.33 -4.50 -2.32
N PHE A 25 13.39 -5.23 -1.22
CA PHE A 25 14.51 -6.13 -0.94
C PHE A 25 14.63 -7.22 -2.02
N VAL A 26 13.54 -7.92 -2.34
CA VAL A 26 13.51 -8.97 -3.37
C VAL A 26 13.89 -8.39 -4.75
N PHE A 27 13.41 -7.20 -5.07
CA PHE A 27 13.73 -6.53 -6.33
C PHE A 27 15.21 -6.16 -6.45
N GLU A 28 15.79 -5.56 -5.42
CA GLU A 28 17.23 -5.20 -5.44
C GLU A 28 18.14 -6.42 -5.48
N VAL A 29 17.79 -7.48 -4.76
CA VAL A 29 18.52 -8.75 -4.85
C VAL A 29 18.37 -9.36 -6.25
N GLY A 30 17.16 -9.35 -6.82
CA GLY A 30 16.90 -9.85 -8.17
C GLY A 30 17.75 -9.16 -9.24
N LYS A 31 17.95 -7.85 -9.13
CA LYS A 31 18.85 -7.10 -10.03
C LYS A 31 20.29 -7.63 -10.02
N THR A 32 20.81 -8.01 -8.86
CA THR A 32 22.19 -8.55 -8.76
C THR A 32 22.34 -9.92 -9.38
N LEU A 33 21.23 -10.67 -9.50
CA LEU A 33 21.17 -11.97 -10.19
C LEU A 33 21.01 -11.84 -11.71
N GLY A 34 20.93 -10.62 -12.22
CA GLY A 34 20.71 -10.33 -13.64
C GLY A 34 19.23 -10.50 -14.05
N PHE A 35 18.95 -10.25 -15.34
CA PHE A 35 17.59 -10.20 -15.86
C PHE A 35 16.78 -11.48 -15.62
N VAL A 36 17.38 -12.64 -15.85
CA VAL A 36 16.70 -13.94 -15.66
C VAL A 36 16.36 -14.19 -14.19
N GLY A 37 17.29 -13.88 -13.27
CA GLY A 37 17.06 -14.00 -11.82
C GLY A 37 15.94 -13.07 -11.36
N LEU A 38 15.95 -11.81 -11.80
CA LEU A 38 14.91 -10.84 -11.49
C LEU A 38 13.53 -11.33 -11.98
N VAL A 39 13.42 -11.77 -13.23
CA VAL A 39 12.14 -12.26 -13.79
C VAL A 39 11.62 -13.46 -13.01
N LYS A 40 12.47 -14.42 -12.63
CA LYS A 40 12.07 -15.57 -11.80
C LYS A 40 11.55 -15.12 -10.42
N MET A 41 12.24 -14.21 -9.76
CA MET A 41 11.82 -13.72 -8.44
C MET A 41 10.49 -12.99 -8.51
N LEU A 42 10.29 -12.14 -9.52
CA LEU A 42 9.02 -11.46 -9.77
C LEU A 42 7.89 -12.46 -10.10
N PHE A 43 8.19 -13.49 -10.87
CA PHE A 43 7.24 -14.56 -11.18
C PHE A 43 6.80 -15.33 -9.93
N PHE A 44 7.71 -15.67 -9.02
CA PHE A 44 7.34 -16.31 -7.75
C PHE A 44 6.50 -15.38 -6.87
N GLY A 45 6.84 -14.08 -6.84
CA GLY A 45 6.01 -13.07 -6.18
C GLY A 45 4.61 -12.99 -6.77
N PHE A 46 4.48 -13.00 -8.08
CA PHE A 46 3.18 -13.03 -8.77
C PHE A 46 2.36 -14.28 -8.42
N LEU A 47 2.98 -15.47 -8.41
CA LEU A 47 2.30 -16.71 -8.02
C LEU A 47 1.81 -16.69 -6.56
N TYR A 48 2.56 -16.02 -5.69
CA TYR A 48 2.13 -15.77 -4.30
C TYR A 48 0.94 -14.82 -4.24
N GLU A 49 0.99 -13.70 -4.95
CA GLU A 49 -0.13 -12.73 -4.99
C GLU A 49 -1.39 -13.34 -5.60
N ALA A 50 -1.24 -14.18 -6.63
CA ALA A 50 -2.34 -14.93 -7.23
C ALA A 50 -2.89 -16.06 -6.33
N GLY A 51 -2.30 -16.30 -5.14
CA GLY A 51 -2.73 -17.34 -4.22
C GLY A 51 -2.39 -18.78 -4.63
N ILE A 52 -1.56 -18.96 -5.67
CA ILE A 52 -1.12 -20.26 -6.16
C ILE A 52 -0.05 -20.86 -5.25
N LEU A 53 0.84 -20.02 -4.73
CA LEU A 53 1.86 -20.41 -3.76
C LEU A 53 1.57 -19.81 -2.39
N ASN A 54 1.92 -20.53 -1.34
CA ASN A 54 1.95 -19.98 0.02
C ASN A 54 3.29 -19.25 0.28
N LEU A 55 3.32 -18.40 1.32
CA LEU A 55 4.48 -17.59 1.67
C LEU A 55 5.78 -18.43 1.81
N GLU A 56 5.73 -19.50 2.59
CA GLU A 56 6.90 -20.35 2.87
C GLU A 56 7.49 -20.97 1.59
N SER A 57 6.62 -21.51 0.72
CA SER A 57 7.05 -22.09 -0.56
C SER A 57 7.62 -21.03 -1.50
N THR A 58 7.05 -19.83 -1.50
CA THR A 58 7.53 -18.71 -2.30
C THR A 58 8.92 -18.28 -1.85
N LEU A 59 9.09 -18.05 -0.55
CA LEU A 59 10.38 -17.63 0.02
C LEU A 59 11.46 -18.69 -0.19
N LYS A 60 11.16 -19.98 0.01
CA LYS A 60 12.11 -21.07 -0.27
C LYS A 60 12.60 -21.03 -1.73
N ARG A 61 11.72 -20.73 -2.69
CA ARG A 61 12.10 -20.62 -4.11
C ARG A 61 12.94 -19.36 -4.37
N ILE A 62 12.54 -18.22 -3.81
CA ILE A 62 13.28 -16.97 -3.92
C ILE A 62 14.70 -17.12 -3.35
N TYR A 63 14.83 -17.64 -2.13
CA TYR A 63 16.13 -17.81 -1.49
C TYR A 63 17.01 -18.89 -2.17
N LYS A 64 16.39 -19.88 -2.81
CA LYS A 64 17.12 -20.84 -3.65
C LYS A 64 17.81 -20.15 -4.85
N GLU A 65 17.17 -19.16 -5.49
CA GLU A 65 17.80 -18.36 -6.54
C GLU A 65 18.92 -17.45 -5.99
N MET A 66 18.89 -17.11 -4.70
CA MET A 66 19.93 -16.31 -4.03
C MET A 66 21.16 -17.12 -3.62
N ARG A 67 21.20 -18.42 -3.90
CA ARG A 67 22.33 -19.30 -3.58
C ARG A 67 23.64 -18.76 -4.18
N GLY A 68 24.69 -18.72 -3.37
CA GLY A 68 26.02 -18.24 -3.78
C GLY A 68 26.24 -16.74 -3.59
N ILE A 69 25.21 -15.96 -3.24
CA ILE A 69 25.39 -14.55 -2.88
C ILE A 69 26.14 -14.47 -1.55
N ASN A 70 27.18 -13.62 -1.50
CA ASN A 70 27.90 -13.34 -0.28
C ASN A 70 27.02 -12.55 0.71
N ILE A 71 27.10 -12.88 2.00
CA ILE A 71 26.33 -12.19 3.06
C ILE A 71 26.61 -10.68 3.11
N GLU A 72 27.84 -10.27 2.86
CA GLU A 72 28.23 -8.86 2.81
C GLU A 72 27.57 -8.13 1.64
N THR A 73 27.46 -8.79 0.49
CA THR A 73 26.71 -8.28 -0.68
C THR A 73 25.24 -8.09 -0.33
N LEU A 74 24.64 -9.05 0.37
CA LEU A 74 23.24 -8.96 0.82
C LEU A 74 23.04 -7.79 1.78
N MET A 75 23.94 -7.60 2.73
CA MET A 75 23.94 -6.48 3.66
C MET A 75 24.14 -5.13 2.94
N PHE A 76 25.00 -5.09 1.93
CA PHE A 76 25.20 -3.91 1.10
C PHE A 76 23.98 -3.57 0.25
N ILE A 77 23.31 -4.57 -0.34
CA ILE A 77 22.06 -4.38 -1.08
C ILE A 77 21.01 -3.77 -0.15
N PHE A 78 20.85 -4.31 1.06
CA PHE A 78 19.89 -3.78 2.02
C PHE A 78 20.20 -2.34 2.43
N SER A 79 21.48 -1.99 2.59
CA SER A 79 21.88 -0.63 2.95
C SER A 79 21.49 0.43 1.89
N LYS A 80 21.25 0.03 0.65
CA LYS A 80 20.77 0.90 -0.44
C LYS A 80 19.26 1.07 -0.47
N ILE A 81 18.52 0.24 0.28
CA ILE A 81 17.06 0.34 0.32
C ILE A 81 16.68 1.57 1.12
N PRO A 82 15.90 2.50 0.54
CA PRO A 82 15.46 3.67 1.28
C PRO A 82 14.53 3.25 2.41
N ALA A 83 14.80 3.74 3.61
CA ALA A 83 13.90 3.57 4.74
C ALA A 83 12.81 4.64 4.73
N THR A 84 11.67 4.36 5.36
CA THR A 84 10.60 5.34 5.56
C THR A 84 11.16 6.58 6.28
N PRO A 85 10.77 7.82 5.87
CA PRO A 85 11.31 9.04 6.46
C PRO A 85 11.05 9.15 7.94
N TYR A 86 12.00 9.79 8.64
CA TYR A 86 11.90 10.10 10.06
C TYR A 86 11.77 8.88 10.98
N LEU A 87 12.16 7.67 10.52
CA LEU A 87 12.09 6.45 11.34
C LEU A 87 12.80 6.62 12.67
N GLN A 88 14.02 7.13 12.67
CA GLN A 88 14.80 7.26 13.90
C GLN A 88 14.12 8.18 14.91
N THR A 89 13.63 9.34 14.46
CA THR A 89 12.86 10.26 15.31
C THR A 89 11.56 9.63 15.82
N PHE A 90 10.86 8.89 14.96
CA PHE A 90 9.63 8.18 15.33
C PHE A 90 9.89 7.11 16.39
N PHE A 91 10.94 6.30 16.23
CA PHE A 91 11.32 5.27 17.19
C PHE A 91 11.78 5.86 18.53
N CYS A 92 12.54 6.97 18.51
CA CYS A 92 12.88 7.73 19.72
C CYS A 92 11.62 8.20 20.47
N GLN A 93 10.60 8.66 19.74
CA GLN A 93 9.32 9.09 20.35
C GLN A 93 8.52 7.92 20.93
N LEU A 94 8.62 6.72 20.36
CA LEU A 94 8.03 5.50 20.95
C LEU A 94 8.73 5.12 22.25
N LYS A 95 10.06 5.16 22.26
CA LYS A 95 10.86 4.92 23.48
C LYS A 95 10.56 5.90 24.58
N ALA A 96 10.41 7.19 24.25
CA ALA A 96 10.02 8.23 25.21
C ALA A 96 8.62 7.98 25.82
N ARG A 97 7.78 7.14 25.17
CA ARG A 97 6.47 6.70 25.67
C ARG A 97 6.52 5.37 26.42
N ASN A 98 7.70 4.93 26.83
CA ASN A 98 7.94 3.64 27.48
C ASN A 98 7.42 2.44 26.68
N CYS A 99 7.55 2.49 25.32
CA CYS A 99 7.20 1.39 24.45
C CYS A 99 8.39 0.45 24.26
N LYS A 100 8.15 -0.86 24.42
CA LYS A 100 9.01 -1.91 23.87
C LYS A 100 8.71 -2.08 22.39
N ILE A 101 9.72 -2.30 21.58
CA ILE A 101 9.58 -2.31 20.11
C ILE A 101 10.09 -3.64 19.57
N ALA A 102 9.26 -4.31 18.78
CA ALA A 102 9.62 -5.53 18.08
C ALA A 102 9.52 -5.35 16.57
N LEU A 103 10.53 -5.79 15.84
CA LEU A 103 10.55 -5.88 14.38
C LEU A 103 10.40 -7.33 13.97
N ILE A 104 9.38 -7.63 13.14
CA ILE A 104 9.12 -9.01 12.68
C ILE A 104 8.94 -8.98 11.15
N SER A 105 9.89 -9.57 10.42
CA SER A 105 9.80 -9.69 8.96
C SER A 105 9.67 -11.14 8.53
N SER A 106 8.81 -11.40 7.56
CA SER A 106 8.72 -12.72 6.93
C SER A 106 9.62 -12.85 5.69
N GLY A 107 10.10 -11.74 5.11
CA GLY A 107 10.86 -11.75 3.85
C GLY A 107 12.36 -11.46 4.02
N ILE A 108 12.76 -10.79 5.09
CA ILE A 108 14.12 -10.30 5.31
C ILE A 108 14.89 -11.20 6.28
N PRO A 109 16.17 -11.51 6.00
CA PRO A 109 17.01 -12.29 6.91
C PRO A 109 17.13 -11.69 8.30
N THR A 110 17.13 -12.54 9.34
CA THR A 110 17.25 -12.14 10.76
C THR A 110 18.45 -11.23 11.00
N VAL A 111 19.61 -11.53 10.42
CA VAL A 111 20.85 -10.73 10.56
C VAL A 111 20.66 -9.29 10.09
N ILE A 112 19.86 -9.07 9.04
CA ILE A 112 19.54 -7.74 8.50
C ILE A 112 18.53 -7.03 9.42
N VAL A 113 17.48 -7.74 9.87
CA VAL A 113 16.49 -7.17 10.80
C VAL A 113 17.16 -6.77 12.12
N GLN A 114 18.12 -7.56 12.63
CA GLN A 114 18.94 -7.23 13.81
C GLN A 114 19.71 -5.93 13.62
N LYS A 115 20.38 -5.75 12.47
CA LYS A 115 21.10 -4.51 12.17
C LYS A 115 20.17 -3.30 12.11
N LEU A 116 18.99 -3.46 11.49
CA LEU A 116 17.96 -2.43 11.45
C LEU A 116 17.46 -2.10 12.86
N ALA A 117 17.16 -3.11 13.67
CA ALA A 117 16.72 -2.98 15.05
C ALA A 117 17.77 -2.23 15.91
N ALA A 118 19.02 -2.58 15.79
CA ALA A 118 20.11 -1.88 16.48
C ALA A 118 20.20 -0.40 16.10
N THR A 119 20.03 -0.07 14.81
CA THR A 119 20.01 1.30 14.30
C THR A 119 18.84 2.11 14.84
N LEU A 120 17.65 1.49 14.94
CA LEU A 120 16.41 2.14 15.37
C LEU A 120 16.19 2.08 16.90
N GLY A 121 17.01 1.33 17.64
CA GLY A 121 16.85 1.10 19.07
C GLY A 121 15.64 0.18 19.40
N ALA A 122 15.27 -0.75 18.51
CA ALA A 122 14.24 -1.74 18.80
C ALA A 122 14.77 -2.83 19.76
N ASP A 123 13.88 -3.38 20.58
CA ASP A 123 14.24 -4.35 21.63
C ASP A 123 14.29 -5.79 21.08
N TYR A 124 13.46 -6.08 20.08
CA TYR A 124 13.30 -7.42 19.51
C TYR A 124 13.38 -7.37 17.98
N SER A 125 13.98 -8.40 17.39
CA SER A 125 14.13 -8.51 15.94
C SER A 125 14.05 -9.97 15.51
N TYR A 126 13.12 -10.25 14.59
CA TYR A 126 12.88 -11.57 14.03
C TYR A 126 12.76 -11.47 12.52
N GLY A 127 13.40 -12.39 11.82
CA GLY A 127 13.39 -12.47 10.38
C GLY A 127 13.42 -13.90 9.89
N VAL A 128 13.83 -14.06 8.64
CA VAL A 128 14.08 -15.37 8.02
C VAL A 128 15.45 -15.86 8.47
N GLU A 129 15.51 -17.05 9.03
CA GLU A 129 16.79 -17.72 9.29
C GLU A 129 17.36 -18.25 7.97
N ILE A 130 18.64 -17.95 7.72
CA ILE A 130 19.34 -18.30 6.49
C ILE A 130 20.54 -19.16 6.80
N GLU A 131 20.83 -20.15 5.94
CA GLU A 131 22.07 -20.92 6.03
C GLU A 131 23.17 -20.26 5.21
N VAL A 132 24.33 -20.09 5.88
CA VAL A 132 25.52 -19.50 5.28
C VAL A 132 26.68 -20.48 5.40
N ALA A 133 27.31 -20.82 4.27
CA ALA A 133 28.51 -21.60 4.20
C ALA A 133 29.58 -20.81 3.44
N GLU A 134 30.81 -20.77 3.96
CA GLU A 134 31.91 -20.01 3.34
C GLU A 134 31.55 -18.56 2.97
N ASN A 135 30.84 -17.88 3.87
CA ASN A 135 30.35 -16.51 3.71
C ASN A 135 29.31 -16.32 2.57
N LYS A 136 28.75 -17.40 2.03
CA LYS A 136 27.77 -17.42 0.95
C LYS A 136 26.48 -18.09 1.38
N LEU A 137 25.37 -17.61 0.85
CA LEU A 137 24.05 -18.22 1.05
C LEU A 137 24.03 -19.61 0.40
N THR A 138 23.54 -20.63 1.10
CA THR A 138 23.27 -21.95 0.54
C THR A 138 21.92 -22.01 -0.18
N GLY A 139 21.03 -21.04 0.12
CA GLY A 139 19.66 -21.00 -0.35
C GLY A 139 18.65 -21.69 0.57
N ALA A 140 19.12 -22.34 1.64
CA ALA A 140 18.25 -22.92 2.66
C ALA A 140 17.77 -21.84 3.65
N ILE A 141 16.50 -21.90 4.00
CA ILE A 141 15.86 -21.00 4.95
C ILE A 141 14.93 -21.76 5.90
N TRP A 142 14.79 -21.22 7.11
CA TRP A 142 13.88 -21.74 8.14
C TRP A 142 13.44 -20.61 9.09
N GLY A 143 12.80 -20.98 10.19
CA GLY A 143 12.39 -20.06 11.26
C GLY A 143 10.88 -19.87 11.33
N ASP A 144 10.43 -19.40 12.49
CA ASP A 144 9.00 -19.21 12.73
C ASP A 144 8.42 -18.09 11.84
N ALA A 145 9.17 -17.04 11.54
CA ALA A 145 8.69 -15.88 10.78
C ALA A 145 8.09 -16.21 9.40
N ILE A 146 8.51 -17.32 8.77
CA ILE A 146 8.02 -17.74 7.45
C ILE A 146 6.84 -18.71 7.51
N THR A 147 6.53 -19.26 8.69
CA THR A 147 5.45 -20.25 8.84
C THR A 147 4.09 -19.58 9.04
N ARG A 148 3.00 -20.30 8.71
CA ARG A 148 1.64 -19.77 8.69
C ARG A 148 1.18 -19.06 9.98
N ARG A 149 1.67 -19.51 11.15
CA ARG A 149 1.36 -18.91 12.47
C ARG A 149 2.62 -18.49 13.23
N GLY A 150 3.74 -18.41 12.57
CA GLY A 150 5.02 -18.17 13.23
C GLY A 150 5.11 -16.78 13.84
N LYS A 151 4.65 -15.73 13.16
CA LYS A 151 4.57 -14.38 13.75
C LYS A 151 3.73 -14.37 15.04
N TYR A 152 2.69 -15.21 15.14
CA TYR A 152 1.88 -15.34 16.35
C TYR A 152 2.68 -15.99 17.51
N LYS A 153 3.46 -17.04 17.23
CA LYS A 153 4.33 -17.66 18.24
C LYS A 153 5.38 -16.66 18.74
N ILE A 154 6.05 -15.97 17.83
CA ILE A 154 7.02 -14.92 18.17
C ILE A 154 6.38 -13.85 19.06
N LEU A 155 5.18 -13.38 18.71
CA LEU A 155 4.45 -12.41 19.52
C LEU A 155 4.15 -12.93 20.93
N GLN A 156 3.71 -14.19 21.06
CA GLN A 156 3.43 -14.80 22.37
C GLN A 156 4.70 -14.93 23.22
N GLU A 157 5.82 -15.29 22.61
CA GLU A 157 7.11 -15.39 23.30
C GLU A 157 7.54 -14.03 23.85
N ILE A 158 7.46 -12.96 23.04
CA ILE A 158 7.79 -11.60 23.48
C ILE A 158 6.87 -11.14 24.62
N LEU A 159 5.56 -11.34 24.47
CA LEU A 159 4.59 -10.95 25.51
C LEU A 159 4.81 -11.69 26.83
N LYS A 160 5.17 -12.98 26.77
CA LYS A 160 5.52 -13.79 27.93
C LYS A 160 6.82 -13.28 28.58
N GLN A 161 7.83 -12.96 27.78
CA GLN A 161 9.13 -12.47 28.25
C GLN A 161 9.00 -11.10 28.93
N GLU A 162 8.18 -10.20 28.38
CA GLU A 162 7.94 -8.86 28.94
C GLU A 162 6.82 -8.86 30.01
N ASN A 163 6.17 -10.01 30.26
CA ASN A 163 5.03 -10.13 31.16
C ASN A 163 3.89 -9.13 30.84
N LEU A 164 3.62 -8.95 29.56
CA LEU A 164 2.59 -8.03 29.05
C LEU A 164 1.35 -8.79 28.57
N PRO A 165 0.13 -8.30 28.90
CA PRO A 165 -1.10 -8.85 28.35
C PRO A 165 -1.32 -8.35 26.90
N LEU A 166 -2.09 -9.11 26.12
CA LEU A 166 -2.45 -8.78 24.72
C LEU A 166 -2.99 -7.36 24.55
N LYS A 167 -3.78 -6.86 25.47
CA LYS A 167 -4.39 -5.51 25.44
C LYS A 167 -3.36 -4.37 25.48
N ASP A 168 -2.14 -4.64 25.93
CA ASP A 168 -1.05 -3.66 25.96
C ASP A 168 -0.12 -3.82 24.73
N CYS A 169 -0.52 -4.66 23.78
CA CYS A 169 0.17 -4.86 22.51
C CYS A 169 -0.49 -4.07 21.37
N ILE A 170 0.33 -3.52 20.52
CA ILE A 170 -0.05 -2.77 19.33
C ILE A 170 0.68 -3.40 18.14
N VAL A 171 -0.03 -3.69 17.07
CA VAL A 171 0.56 -4.25 15.86
C VAL A 171 0.36 -3.28 14.72
N VAL A 172 1.46 -2.94 14.04
CA VAL A 172 1.50 -2.09 12.83
C VAL A 172 1.92 -2.93 11.65
N ALA A 173 1.05 -3.07 10.66
CA ALA A 173 1.29 -3.93 9.51
C ALA A 173 0.57 -3.41 8.26
N ASP A 174 1.04 -3.87 7.10
CA ASP A 174 0.51 -3.47 5.79
C ASP A 174 -0.14 -4.62 5.01
N ASP A 175 0.28 -5.88 5.22
CA ASP A 175 -0.10 -7.00 4.37
C ASP A 175 -0.73 -8.20 5.11
N ARG A 176 -1.35 -9.09 4.33
CA ARG A 176 -2.05 -10.31 4.77
C ARG A 176 -1.18 -11.29 5.58
N ASN A 177 0.15 -11.22 5.50
CA ASN A 177 1.05 -12.11 6.25
C ASN A 177 0.96 -11.84 7.76
N ASN A 178 0.52 -10.64 8.13
CA ASN A 178 0.33 -10.20 9.51
C ASN A 178 -1.03 -10.57 10.09
N ARG A 179 -1.92 -11.19 9.30
CA ARG A 179 -3.28 -11.55 9.74
C ARG A 179 -3.31 -12.37 11.03
N CYS A 180 -2.31 -13.22 11.25
CA CYS A 180 -2.26 -14.10 12.44
C CYS A 180 -1.96 -13.37 13.75
N ILE A 181 -1.40 -12.16 13.71
CA ILE A 181 -1.13 -11.31 14.88
C ILE A 181 -2.15 -10.18 15.06
N PHE A 182 -3.13 -10.05 14.15
CA PHE A 182 -4.26 -9.12 14.28
C PHE A 182 -5.37 -9.73 15.14
N LEU A 183 -5.09 -9.89 16.42
CA LEU A 183 -6.00 -10.52 17.41
C LEU A 183 -7.03 -9.53 17.97
N PRO A 184 -8.19 -9.98 18.48
CA PRO A 184 -9.25 -9.09 18.96
C PRO A 184 -8.83 -8.11 20.06
N GLU A 185 -7.98 -8.54 21.00
CA GLU A 185 -7.57 -7.74 22.16
C GLU A 185 -6.42 -6.75 21.86
N ILE A 186 -5.76 -6.88 20.70
CA ILE A 186 -4.63 -6.05 20.29
C ILE A 186 -5.14 -4.82 19.56
N LEU A 187 -4.50 -3.66 19.78
CA LEU A 187 -4.73 -2.49 18.93
C LEU A 187 -4.06 -2.72 17.55
N LYS A 188 -4.89 -2.88 16.52
CA LYS A 188 -4.49 -3.20 15.15
C LYS A 188 -4.43 -1.93 14.32
N ILE A 189 -3.23 -1.57 13.86
CA ILE A 189 -3.01 -0.42 13.00
C ILE A 189 -2.57 -0.91 11.62
N GLY A 190 -3.37 -0.63 10.61
CA GLY A 190 -2.99 -0.80 9.20
C GLY A 190 -2.19 0.42 8.73
N PHE A 191 -0.97 0.22 8.24
CA PHE A 191 -0.17 1.26 7.62
C PHE A 191 -0.11 1.03 6.11
N ASP A 192 -0.69 1.94 5.32
CA ASP A 192 -0.90 1.78 3.87
C ASP A 192 -1.37 0.35 3.49
N PRO A 193 -2.41 -0.17 4.19
CA PRO A 193 -2.69 -1.59 4.26
C PRO A 193 -3.32 -2.13 2.97
N ASP A 194 -3.01 -3.42 2.69
CA ASP A 194 -3.77 -4.22 1.74
C ASP A 194 -5.24 -4.40 2.18
N PHE A 195 -6.05 -4.97 1.29
CA PHE A 195 -7.46 -5.24 1.56
C PHE A 195 -7.70 -5.99 2.87
N ILE A 196 -6.94 -7.07 3.14
CA ILE A 196 -7.19 -7.94 4.31
C ILE A 196 -6.89 -7.23 5.62
N ILE A 197 -5.80 -6.49 5.66
CA ILE A 197 -5.41 -5.72 6.84
C ILE A 197 -6.33 -4.50 7.02
N ARG A 198 -6.72 -3.84 5.93
CA ARG A 198 -7.66 -2.70 5.96
C ARG A 198 -8.98 -3.06 6.64
N VAL A 199 -9.55 -4.24 6.31
CA VAL A 199 -10.79 -4.73 6.92
C VAL A 199 -10.61 -5.08 8.40
N LYS A 200 -9.44 -5.61 8.79
CA LYS A 200 -9.19 -6.09 10.15
C LYS A 200 -8.63 -5.03 11.10
N ALA A 201 -8.09 -3.95 10.59
CA ALA A 201 -7.50 -2.89 11.39
C ALA A 201 -8.54 -2.12 12.19
N ASP A 202 -8.19 -1.73 13.42
CA ASP A 202 -8.99 -0.81 14.25
C ASP A 202 -8.76 0.64 13.79
N ARG A 203 -7.56 0.93 13.25
CA ARG A 203 -7.16 2.23 12.70
C ARG A 203 -6.35 2.01 11.43
N VAL A 204 -6.52 2.92 10.48
CA VAL A 204 -5.73 2.97 9.25
C VAL A 204 -4.96 4.29 9.23
N VAL A 205 -3.67 4.21 8.94
CA VAL A 205 -2.77 5.35 8.78
C VAL A 205 -2.12 5.26 7.41
N ASN A 206 -2.20 6.31 6.63
CA ASN A 206 -1.61 6.38 5.30
C ASN A 206 -0.44 7.38 5.28
N GLY A 207 0.58 7.09 4.51
CA GLY A 207 1.70 7.94 4.15
C GLY A 207 2.74 8.18 5.23
N LYS A 208 2.39 8.69 6.41
CA LYS A 208 3.38 9.05 7.46
C LYS A 208 3.23 8.18 8.70
N LEU A 209 4.29 7.46 9.08
CA LEU A 209 4.33 6.67 10.33
C LEU A 209 4.07 7.51 11.59
N THR A 210 4.42 8.80 11.58
CA THR A 210 4.14 9.70 12.70
C THR A 210 2.65 9.86 13.01
N GLY A 211 1.76 9.55 12.05
CA GLY A 211 0.31 9.48 12.27
C GLY A 211 -0.14 8.42 13.27
N ILE A 212 0.74 7.47 13.62
CA ILE A 212 0.50 6.46 14.65
C ILE A 212 0.57 7.06 16.06
N LEU A 213 1.41 8.08 16.29
CA LEU A 213 1.66 8.64 17.62
C LEU A 213 0.40 9.19 18.32
N PRO A 214 -0.47 9.97 17.64
CA PRO A 214 -1.73 10.42 18.25
C PRO A 214 -2.64 9.24 18.67
N ILE A 215 -2.63 8.14 17.90
CA ILE A 215 -3.42 6.94 18.19
C ILE A 215 -2.93 6.29 19.49
N LEU A 216 -1.60 6.23 19.68
CA LEU A 216 -0.98 5.72 20.90
C LEU A 216 -1.32 6.58 22.12
N ASP A 217 -1.45 7.88 21.93
CA ASP A 217 -1.81 8.84 22.97
C ASP A 217 -3.33 8.87 23.25
N GLY A 218 -4.13 7.98 22.63
CA GLY A 218 -5.58 7.94 22.77
C GLY A 218 -6.31 9.12 22.14
N LYS A 219 -5.58 9.94 21.34
CA LYS A 219 -6.16 11.10 20.67
C LYS A 219 -6.87 10.66 19.38
N PRO A 220 -8.02 11.24 19.04
CA PRO A 220 -8.60 11.02 17.73
C PRO A 220 -7.59 11.45 16.65
N HIS A 221 -7.43 10.62 15.63
CA HIS A 221 -6.61 11.00 14.47
C HIS A 221 -7.24 12.25 13.83
N LYS A 222 -6.65 13.42 14.07
CA LYS A 222 -7.04 14.64 13.37
C LYS A 222 -6.58 14.52 11.94
N ARG A 223 -7.52 14.36 11.02
CA ARG A 223 -7.25 14.53 9.61
C ARG A 223 -6.90 16.00 9.38
N SER A 224 -5.82 16.24 8.67
CA SER A 224 -5.41 17.59 8.26
C SER A 224 -6.10 17.97 6.95
N PHE A 225 -6.23 19.25 6.68
CA PHE A 225 -6.55 19.72 5.33
C PHE A 225 -5.64 19.05 4.31
N PRO A 226 -6.17 18.73 3.09
CA PRO A 226 -5.38 18.16 2.02
C PRO A 226 -4.12 19.00 1.79
N SER A 227 -2.98 18.35 1.66
CA SER A 227 -1.72 19.00 1.30
C SER A 227 -1.75 19.45 -0.17
N ALA A 228 -0.83 20.34 -0.56
CA ALA A 228 -0.70 20.71 -1.98
C ALA A 228 -0.47 19.51 -2.88
N ASN A 229 0.26 18.50 -2.40
CA ASN A 229 0.48 17.25 -3.14
C ASN A 229 -0.81 16.42 -3.28
N ASP A 230 -1.65 16.38 -2.24
CA ASP A 230 -2.96 15.71 -2.34
C ASP A 230 -3.84 16.42 -3.36
N LEU A 231 -3.86 17.76 -3.36
CA LEU A 231 -4.62 18.55 -4.35
C LEU A 231 -4.15 18.25 -5.78
N VAL A 232 -2.83 18.29 -6.03
CA VAL A 232 -2.28 17.97 -7.36
C VAL A 232 -2.67 16.57 -7.82
N ARG A 233 -2.60 15.58 -6.92
CA ARG A 233 -2.99 14.21 -7.24
C ARG A 233 -4.47 14.13 -7.63
N GLU A 234 -5.34 14.73 -6.82
CA GLU A 234 -6.78 14.71 -7.08
C GLU A 234 -7.17 15.53 -8.32
N ASP A 235 -6.46 16.63 -8.61
CA ASP A 235 -6.67 17.40 -9.84
C ASP A 235 -6.30 16.58 -11.09
N ILE A 236 -5.17 15.84 -11.06
CA ILE A 236 -4.78 14.95 -12.15
C ILE A 236 -5.85 13.85 -12.34
N HIS A 237 -6.35 13.30 -11.23
CA HIS A 237 -7.38 12.27 -11.27
C HIS A 237 -8.69 12.80 -11.84
N ALA A 238 -9.15 13.96 -11.36
CA ALA A 238 -10.34 14.64 -11.86
C ALA A 238 -10.26 14.98 -13.35
N ALA A 239 -9.07 15.37 -13.84
CA ALA A 239 -8.84 15.66 -15.26
C ALA A 239 -9.12 14.45 -16.19
N GLY A 240 -9.15 13.25 -15.65
CA GLY A 240 -9.57 12.05 -16.39
C GLY A 240 -10.98 12.14 -16.99
N ILE A 241 -11.85 13.03 -16.47
CA ILE A 241 -13.20 13.29 -17.03
C ILE A 241 -13.17 13.72 -18.48
N PHE A 242 -12.07 14.33 -18.94
CA PHE A 242 -11.93 14.77 -20.33
C PHE A 242 -11.61 13.62 -21.29
N MET A 243 -11.15 12.45 -20.80
CA MET A 243 -10.74 11.33 -21.66
C MET A 243 -11.87 10.80 -22.56
N PRO A 244 -13.12 10.56 -22.06
CA PRO A 244 -14.22 10.14 -22.94
C PRO A 244 -14.62 11.23 -23.95
N VAL A 245 -14.51 12.51 -23.59
CA VAL A 245 -14.79 13.61 -24.51
C VAL A 245 -13.77 13.64 -25.64
N ILE A 246 -12.49 13.56 -25.31
CA ILE A 246 -11.39 13.49 -26.30
C ILE A 246 -11.54 12.24 -27.18
N ALA A 247 -11.90 11.09 -26.57
CA ALA A 247 -12.15 9.86 -27.32
C ALA A 247 -13.33 9.98 -28.32
N GLY A 248 -14.34 10.76 -27.96
CA GLY A 248 -15.43 11.10 -28.87
C GLY A 248 -14.99 11.97 -30.07
N LEU A 249 -13.96 12.80 -29.90
CA LEU A 249 -13.46 13.71 -30.94
C LEU A 249 -12.44 13.05 -31.89
N ILE A 250 -11.47 12.30 -31.36
CA ILE A 250 -10.36 11.74 -32.14
C ILE A 250 -10.37 10.22 -32.25
N GLY A 251 -11.32 9.56 -31.59
CA GLY A 251 -11.50 8.11 -31.61
C GLY A 251 -10.85 7.37 -30.43
N VAL A 252 -11.56 6.35 -29.92
CA VAL A 252 -11.11 5.52 -28.80
C VAL A 252 -9.74 4.85 -29.01
N PRO A 253 -9.42 4.27 -30.19
CA PRO A 253 -8.11 3.64 -30.41
C PRO A 253 -6.94 4.60 -30.26
N ILE A 254 -7.09 5.84 -30.71
CA ILE A 254 -6.03 6.87 -30.65
C ILE A 254 -5.82 7.28 -29.18
N VAL A 255 -6.91 7.56 -28.44
CA VAL A 255 -6.81 7.93 -27.02
C VAL A 255 -6.24 6.79 -26.20
N ALA A 256 -6.68 5.56 -26.42
CA ALA A 256 -6.14 4.39 -25.73
C ALA A 256 -4.63 4.22 -26.00
N ALA A 257 -4.19 4.38 -27.26
CA ALA A 257 -2.77 4.31 -27.62
C ALA A 257 -1.95 5.40 -26.91
N ILE A 258 -2.47 6.63 -26.84
CA ILE A 258 -1.80 7.75 -26.13
C ILE A 258 -1.69 7.44 -24.64
N ILE A 259 -2.77 6.98 -23.99
CA ILE A 259 -2.75 6.64 -22.56
C ILE A 259 -1.76 5.50 -22.29
N ILE A 260 -1.74 4.45 -23.14
CA ILE A 260 -0.78 3.34 -23.01
C ILE A 260 0.66 3.85 -23.16
N LEU A 261 0.93 4.73 -24.15
CA LEU A 261 2.26 5.31 -24.34
C LEU A 261 2.70 6.13 -23.12
N ILE A 262 1.81 6.94 -22.56
CA ILE A 262 2.08 7.70 -21.33
C ILE A 262 2.37 6.76 -20.17
N ALA A 263 1.60 5.68 -20.02
CA ALA A 263 1.81 4.67 -18.98
C ALA A 263 3.18 3.96 -19.13
N LEU A 264 3.62 3.67 -20.34
CA LEU A 264 4.94 3.10 -20.61
C LEU A 264 6.07 4.08 -20.27
N ILE A 265 5.94 5.36 -20.66
CA ILE A 265 6.91 6.43 -20.32
C ILE A 265 6.95 6.61 -18.80
N TYR A 266 5.80 6.61 -18.13
CA TYR A 266 5.71 6.66 -16.66
C TYR A 266 6.43 5.47 -16.03
N THR A 267 6.19 4.25 -16.51
CA THR A 267 6.84 3.03 -15.98
C THR A 267 8.36 3.12 -16.14
N ALA A 268 8.84 3.56 -17.30
CA ALA A 268 10.28 3.77 -17.52
C ALA A 268 10.84 4.82 -16.56
N SER A 269 10.12 5.96 -16.38
CA SER A 269 10.52 7.01 -15.44
C SER A 269 10.60 6.52 -14.00
N GLU A 270 9.64 5.70 -13.55
CA GLU A 270 9.63 5.12 -12.22
C GLU A 270 10.81 4.15 -12.01
N LEU A 271 11.13 3.32 -12.99
CA LEU A 271 12.30 2.44 -12.95
C LEU A 271 13.60 3.25 -12.85
N TYR A 272 13.75 4.33 -13.66
CA TYR A 272 14.89 5.25 -13.57
C TYR A 272 14.97 5.95 -12.20
N ARG A 273 13.83 6.42 -11.67
CA ARG A 273 13.75 7.05 -10.34
C ARG A 273 14.20 6.10 -9.22
N LEU A 274 13.82 4.84 -9.31
CA LEU A 274 14.25 3.81 -8.35
C LEU A 274 15.75 3.50 -8.43
N GLU A 275 16.41 3.84 -9.54
CA GLU A 275 17.87 3.77 -9.71
C GLU A 275 18.60 5.05 -9.29
N GLY A 276 17.88 6.06 -8.78
CA GLY A 276 18.46 7.35 -8.42
C GLY A 276 18.71 8.28 -9.63
N ARG A 277 18.14 7.94 -10.80
CA ARG A 277 18.14 8.77 -11.99
C ARG A 277 16.79 9.43 -12.14
N GLU A 278 16.71 10.53 -12.88
CA GLU A 278 15.45 11.26 -13.05
C GLU A 278 15.19 11.59 -14.52
N LEU A 279 13.92 11.41 -14.92
CA LEU A 279 13.36 12.04 -16.10
C LEU A 279 12.68 13.34 -15.63
N PRO A 280 13.27 14.52 -15.92
CA PRO A 280 12.97 15.76 -15.17
C PRO A 280 11.48 16.09 -15.06
N LEU A 281 10.71 15.96 -16.16
CA LEU A 281 9.29 16.30 -16.17
C LEU A 281 8.43 15.26 -15.43
N VAL A 282 8.58 13.98 -15.77
CA VAL A 282 7.73 12.90 -15.24
C VAL A 282 8.04 12.63 -13.77
N SER A 283 9.33 12.59 -13.42
CA SER A 283 9.74 12.42 -12.01
C SER A 283 9.31 13.60 -11.11
N ALA A 284 9.21 14.82 -11.67
CA ALA A 284 8.68 15.97 -10.95
C ALA A 284 7.18 15.79 -10.64
N ILE A 285 6.38 15.35 -11.63
CA ILE A 285 4.96 15.04 -11.42
C ILE A 285 4.80 13.96 -10.35
N THR A 286 5.56 12.87 -10.42
CA THR A 286 5.51 11.81 -9.40
C THR A 286 5.82 12.35 -8.02
N ARG A 287 6.85 13.18 -7.85
CA ARG A 287 7.19 13.76 -6.53
C ARG A 287 6.09 14.62 -5.93
N HIS A 288 5.28 15.27 -6.74
CA HIS A 288 4.18 16.13 -6.29
C HIS A 288 2.85 15.38 -6.15
N ALA A 289 2.66 14.29 -6.88
CA ALA A 289 1.40 13.54 -6.89
C ALA A 289 1.44 12.24 -6.06
N ALA A 290 2.64 11.65 -5.85
CA ALA A 290 2.78 10.42 -5.09
C ALA A 290 2.63 10.64 -3.59
N SER A 291 2.07 9.63 -2.91
CA SER A 291 2.06 9.57 -1.44
C SER A 291 3.49 9.42 -0.89
N GLN A 292 3.68 9.71 0.40
CA GLN A 292 5.00 9.60 1.04
C GLN A 292 5.57 8.16 0.98
N SER A 293 4.72 7.14 1.06
CA SER A 293 5.12 5.73 0.93
C SER A 293 5.53 5.38 -0.51
N GLU A 294 4.83 5.93 -1.51
CA GLU A 294 5.12 5.71 -2.92
C GLU A 294 6.43 6.39 -3.36
N LEU A 295 6.84 7.48 -2.72
CA LEU A 295 8.10 8.15 -3.05
C LEU A 295 9.33 7.25 -2.90
N TYR A 296 9.29 6.25 -2.03
CA TYR A 296 10.40 5.32 -1.76
C TYR A 296 10.27 3.97 -2.47
N GLY A 297 9.09 3.67 -3.01
CA GLY A 297 8.80 2.48 -3.80
C GLY A 297 8.39 2.80 -5.24
N PHE A 298 7.98 1.80 -5.97
CA PHE A 298 7.30 1.99 -7.25
C PHE A 298 5.87 2.48 -6.99
N ALA A 299 5.45 3.57 -7.64
CA ALA A 299 4.10 4.11 -7.49
C ALA A 299 3.16 3.53 -8.57
N PRO A 300 2.36 2.48 -8.29
CA PRO A 300 1.54 1.81 -9.29
C PRO A 300 0.20 2.51 -9.57
N ALA A 301 -0.24 3.44 -8.71
CA ALA A 301 -1.55 4.08 -8.81
C ALA A 301 -1.86 4.70 -10.18
N PRO A 302 -0.92 5.45 -10.85
CA PRO A 302 -1.17 5.98 -12.18
C PRO A 302 -1.36 4.90 -13.26
N LEU A 303 -0.75 3.70 -13.09
CA LEU A 303 -0.93 2.60 -14.03
C LEU A 303 -2.32 1.97 -13.88
N TYR A 304 -2.81 1.79 -12.64
CA TYR A 304 -4.17 1.31 -12.42
C TYR A 304 -5.21 2.29 -12.96
N PHE A 305 -4.98 3.59 -12.76
CA PHE A 305 -5.83 4.64 -13.30
C PHE A 305 -5.88 4.61 -14.83
N ALA A 306 -4.72 4.60 -15.49
CA ALA A 306 -4.63 4.49 -16.94
C ALA A 306 -5.31 3.22 -17.47
N PHE A 307 -5.04 2.08 -16.83
CA PHE A 307 -5.63 0.79 -17.20
C PHE A 307 -7.16 0.79 -17.05
N GLY A 308 -7.69 1.30 -15.93
CA GLY A 308 -9.13 1.41 -15.70
C GLY A 308 -9.83 2.25 -16.78
N ILE A 309 -9.26 3.41 -17.14
CA ILE A 309 -9.79 4.27 -18.21
C ILE A 309 -9.75 3.55 -19.56
N VAL A 310 -8.61 2.97 -19.95
CA VAL A 310 -8.45 2.30 -21.25
C VAL A 310 -9.41 1.13 -21.39
N VAL A 311 -9.49 0.27 -20.37
CA VAL A 311 -10.42 -0.88 -20.36
C VAL A 311 -11.86 -0.41 -20.51
N THR A 312 -12.24 0.63 -19.76
CA THR A 312 -13.61 1.16 -19.80
C THR A 312 -13.96 1.78 -21.16
N LEU A 313 -13.02 2.54 -21.77
CA LEU A 313 -13.21 3.12 -23.09
C LEU A 313 -13.39 2.05 -24.20
N ILE A 314 -12.68 0.92 -24.06
CA ILE A 314 -12.68 -0.15 -25.08
C ILE A 314 -13.89 -1.08 -24.93
N LEU A 315 -14.26 -1.42 -23.70
CA LEU A 315 -15.27 -2.46 -23.44
C LEU A 315 -16.71 -1.95 -23.52
N PHE A 316 -16.96 -0.67 -23.24
CA PHE A 316 -18.33 -0.17 -23.08
C PHE A 316 -18.70 0.88 -24.14
N PRO A 317 -20.01 0.97 -24.49
CA PRO A 317 -20.52 2.03 -25.35
C PRO A 317 -20.14 3.42 -24.84
N ALA A 318 -19.96 4.37 -25.77
CA ALA A 318 -19.45 5.72 -25.43
C ALA A 318 -20.24 6.43 -24.32
N GLN A 319 -21.58 6.27 -24.28
CA GLN A 319 -22.41 6.87 -23.23
C GLN A 319 -22.16 6.22 -21.87
N ALA A 320 -22.22 4.88 -21.79
CA ALA A 320 -22.02 4.14 -20.54
C ALA A 320 -20.57 4.25 -20.02
N GLY A 321 -19.60 4.05 -20.92
CA GLY A 321 -18.18 4.14 -20.59
C GLY A 321 -17.77 5.58 -20.23
N GLY A 322 -18.28 6.57 -20.97
CA GLY A 322 -18.04 7.99 -20.68
C GLY A 322 -18.61 8.40 -19.32
N ALA A 323 -19.85 8.02 -19.03
CA ALA A 323 -20.45 8.26 -17.72
C ALA A 323 -19.65 7.60 -16.60
N ALA A 324 -19.27 6.32 -16.77
CA ALA A 324 -18.54 5.57 -15.75
C ALA A 324 -17.17 6.19 -15.45
N ILE A 325 -16.42 6.61 -16.47
CA ILE A 325 -15.13 7.31 -16.28
C ILE A 325 -15.34 8.66 -15.59
N ALA A 326 -16.33 9.44 -16.03
CA ALA A 326 -16.60 10.74 -15.45
C ALA A 326 -17.02 10.63 -13.97
N MET A 327 -17.91 9.68 -13.64
CA MET A 327 -18.34 9.39 -12.27
C MET A 327 -17.17 8.95 -11.39
N PHE A 328 -16.32 8.07 -11.90
CA PHE A 328 -15.12 7.62 -11.21
C PHE A 328 -14.16 8.79 -10.95
N CYS A 329 -13.77 9.54 -11.97
CA CYS A 329 -12.77 10.60 -11.85
C CYS A 329 -13.19 11.72 -10.88
N LEU A 330 -14.42 12.24 -10.99
CA LEU A 330 -14.89 13.29 -10.09
C LEU A 330 -15.37 12.73 -8.74
N GLY A 331 -15.98 11.55 -8.72
CA GLY A 331 -16.47 10.93 -7.50
C GLY A 331 -15.35 10.57 -6.55
N ASP A 332 -14.32 9.85 -7.01
CA ASP A 332 -13.20 9.43 -6.16
C ASP A 332 -12.34 10.63 -5.72
N SER A 333 -12.01 11.57 -6.64
CA SER A 333 -11.25 12.76 -6.29
C SER A 333 -11.93 13.60 -5.20
N THR A 334 -13.24 13.84 -5.33
CA THR A 334 -13.98 14.61 -4.33
C THR A 334 -14.19 13.82 -3.04
N ALA A 335 -14.41 12.51 -3.11
CA ALA A 335 -14.48 11.64 -1.94
C ALA A 335 -13.17 11.68 -1.13
N SER A 336 -12.02 11.62 -1.81
CA SER A 336 -10.69 11.73 -1.22
C SER A 336 -10.49 13.09 -0.52
N LEU A 337 -10.79 14.20 -1.21
CA LEU A 337 -10.59 15.56 -0.68
C LEU A 337 -11.48 15.81 0.54
N PHE A 338 -12.79 15.61 0.43
CA PHE A 338 -13.72 15.85 1.53
C PHE A 338 -13.54 14.83 2.66
N GLY A 339 -13.25 13.58 2.33
CA GLY A 339 -12.94 12.54 3.32
C GLY A 339 -11.67 12.83 4.12
N GLY A 340 -10.69 13.52 3.54
CA GLY A 340 -9.49 13.99 4.22
C GLY A 340 -9.74 15.03 5.32
N MET A 341 -10.80 15.82 5.20
CA MET A 341 -11.13 16.93 6.12
C MET A 341 -11.83 16.48 7.40
N VAL A 342 -12.48 15.30 7.41
CA VAL A 342 -13.35 14.84 8.50
C VAL A 342 -12.92 13.48 9.04
N SER A 343 -13.28 13.17 10.29
CA SER A 343 -12.81 11.97 10.98
C SER A 343 -13.85 10.84 11.12
N THR A 344 -15.04 10.97 10.51
CA THR A 344 -16.13 9.98 10.62
C THR A 344 -15.93 8.82 9.66
N SER A 345 -15.13 7.83 10.07
CA SER A 345 -14.86 6.66 9.23
C SER A 345 -16.06 5.75 9.09
N LEU A 346 -16.17 5.07 7.94
CA LEU A 346 -17.14 4.00 7.73
C LEU A 346 -16.86 2.80 8.66
N PRO A 347 -17.90 2.13 9.18
CA PRO A 347 -17.71 1.03 10.13
C PRO A 347 -16.96 -0.17 9.52
N PHE A 348 -17.15 -0.44 8.24
CA PHE A 348 -16.58 -1.57 7.51
C PHE A 348 -15.34 -1.21 6.68
N ASN A 349 -15.05 0.10 6.49
CA ASN A 349 -13.85 0.57 5.80
C ASN A 349 -13.29 1.82 6.50
N LYS A 350 -12.33 1.61 7.40
CA LYS A 350 -11.74 2.68 8.22
C LYS A 350 -10.92 3.71 7.41
N GLY A 351 -10.59 3.39 6.17
CA GLY A 351 -9.90 4.29 5.24
C GLY A 351 -10.84 5.32 4.58
N LYS A 352 -12.14 5.08 4.56
CA LYS A 352 -13.15 5.93 3.92
C LYS A 352 -14.06 6.60 4.95
N THR A 353 -14.73 7.70 4.58
CA THR A 353 -15.61 8.49 5.47
C THR A 353 -16.99 8.70 4.89
N TRP A 354 -17.98 8.92 5.74
CA TRP A 354 -19.35 9.22 5.30
C TRP A 354 -19.40 10.50 4.47
N GLU A 355 -18.74 11.55 4.92
CA GLU A 355 -18.73 12.86 4.27
C GLU A 355 -18.05 12.80 2.91
N GLY A 356 -16.91 12.08 2.82
CA GLY A 356 -16.24 11.85 1.55
C GLY A 356 -17.14 11.09 0.58
N SER A 357 -17.79 10.00 1.04
CA SER A 357 -18.68 9.19 0.18
C SER A 357 -19.89 9.97 -0.31
N LEU A 358 -20.47 10.84 0.53
CA LEU A 358 -21.59 11.71 0.15
C LEU A 358 -21.16 12.78 -0.87
N ALA A 359 -20.00 13.42 -0.65
CA ALA A 359 -19.45 14.36 -1.62
C ALA A 359 -19.16 13.68 -2.95
N GLY A 360 -18.47 12.52 -2.90
CA GLY A 360 -18.18 11.71 -4.09
C GLY A 360 -19.45 11.33 -4.85
N PHE A 361 -20.49 10.89 -4.16
CA PHE A 361 -21.78 10.57 -4.76
C PHE A 361 -22.40 11.77 -5.50
N PHE A 362 -22.42 12.94 -4.86
CA PHE A 362 -22.96 14.14 -5.46
C PHE A 362 -22.20 14.54 -6.73
N PHE A 363 -20.88 14.57 -6.68
CA PHE A 363 -20.05 14.96 -7.84
C PHE A 363 -20.02 13.87 -8.93
N ALA A 364 -20.07 12.58 -8.57
CA ALA A 364 -20.25 11.50 -9.53
C ALA A 364 -21.59 11.62 -10.27
N PHE A 365 -22.68 11.90 -9.54
CA PHE A 365 -23.97 12.16 -10.16
C PHE A 365 -23.92 13.30 -11.17
N LEU A 366 -23.37 14.45 -10.76
CA LEU A 366 -23.23 15.60 -11.66
C LEU A 366 -22.40 15.26 -12.90
N ALA A 367 -21.26 14.57 -12.73
CA ALA A 367 -20.41 14.16 -13.83
C ALA A 367 -21.15 13.22 -14.81
N GLY A 368 -21.93 12.30 -14.29
CA GLY A 368 -22.69 11.35 -15.09
C GLY A 368 -23.78 11.99 -15.97
N THR A 369 -24.40 13.09 -15.50
CA THR A 369 -25.45 13.79 -16.25
C THR A 369 -24.99 14.39 -17.58
N PHE A 370 -23.67 14.52 -17.81
CA PHE A 370 -23.11 14.95 -19.09
C PHE A 370 -23.18 13.85 -20.17
N PHE A 371 -23.32 12.58 -19.78
CA PHE A 371 -23.26 11.43 -20.70
C PHE A 371 -24.55 10.62 -20.75
N VAL A 372 -25.31 10.58 -19.65
CA VAL A 372 -26.55 9.78 -19.53
C VAL A 372 -27.66 10.58 -18.87
N PRO A 373 -28.95 10.20 -19.08
CA PRO A 373 -30.08 10.85 -18.42
C PRO A 373 -29.95 10.85 -16.89
N PRO A 374 -30.53 11.86 -16.19
CA PRO A 374 -30.34 12.04 -14.74
C PRO A 374 -30.67 10.81 -13.90
N LEU A 375 -31.68 10.04 -14.25
CA LEU A 375 -32.05 8.82 -13.51
C LEU A 375 -30.93 7.76 -13.61
N LEU A 376 -30.39 7.55 -14.80
CA LEU A 376 -29.28 6.63 -15.01
C LEU A 376 -28.00 7.16 -14.35
N ALA A 377 -27.77 8.48 -14.38
CA ALA A 377 -26.68 9.11 -13.66
C ALA A 377 -26.76 8.88 -12.16
N LEU A 378 -27.96 8.95 -11.57
CA LEU A 378 -28.19 8.69 -10.15
C LEU A 378 -27.87 7.23 -9.79
N VAL A 379 -28.35 6.29 -10.60
CA VAL A 379 -28.07 4.85 -10.40
C VAL A 379 -26.59 4.56 -10.58
N GLY A 380 -25.97 5.10 -11.64
CA GLY A 380 -24.54 4.94 -11.90
C GLY A 380 -23.66 5.49 -10.78
N ALA A 381 -23.98 6.69 -10.27
CA ALA A 381 -23.27 7.29 -9.14
C ALA A 381 -23.41 6.46 -7.85
N ALA A 382 -24.61 5.90 -7.60
CA ALA A 382 -24.83 5.01 -6.46
C ALA A 382 -23.97 3.74 -6.57
N ILE A 383 -23.88 3.15 -7.76
CA ILE A 383 -23.04 1.98 -8.02
C ILE A 383 -21.55 2.35 -7.88
N ALA A 384 -21.08 3.42 -8.53
CA ALA A 384 -19.71 3.87 -8.49
C ALA A 384 -19.22 4.07 -7.04
N MET A 385 -19.97 4.81 -6.25
CA MET A 385 -19.61 5.12 -4.86
C MET A 385 -19.80 3.93 -3.93
N THR A 386 -20.72 3.00 -4.23
CA THR A 386 -20.81 1.74 -3.49
C THR A 386 -19.55 0.89 -3.71
N VAL A 387 -19.10 0.76 -4.95
CA VAL A 387 -17.87 0.01 -5.28
C VAL A 387 -16.63 0.67 -4.64
N GLU A 388 -16.57 2.01 -4.65
CA GLU A 388 -15.48 2.80 -4.08
C GLU A 388 -15.35 2.61 -2.56
N VAL A 389 -16.46 2.55 -1.83
CA VAL A 389 -16.42 2.38 -0.36
C VAL A 389 -16.21 0.95 0.08
N LEU A 390 -16.53 -0.04 -0.77
CA LEU A 390 -16.32 -1.44 -0.43
C LEU A 390 -14.84 -1.77 -0.39
N PRO A 391 -14.39 -2.47 0.67
CA PRO A 391 -13.03 -2.95 0.74
C PRO A 391 -12.87 -4.18 -0.17
N LEU A 392 -12.55 -3.97 -1.43
CA LEU A 392 -12.40 -5.03 -2.43
C LEU A 392 -10.90 -5.38 -2.66
N PRO A 393 -10.58 -6.59 -3.11
CA PRO A 393 -9.20 -7.03 -3.29
C PRO A 393 -8.52 -6.45 -4.54
N VAL A 394 -9.27 -5.86 -5.45
CA VAL A 394 -8.79 -5.21 -6.67
C VAL A 394 -8.82 -3.70 -6.49
N ASN A 395 -7.87 -3.00 -7.11
CA ASN A 395 -7.74 -1.55 -7.00
C ASN A 395 -9.00 -0.84 -7.50
N ASP A 396 -9.48 0.14 -6.74
CA ASP A 396 -10.68 0.95 -7.02
C ASP A 396 -10.57 1.71 -8.35
N ASN A 397 -9.38 2.18 -8.74
CA ASN A 397 -9.12 2.83 -10.03
C ASN A 397 -9.49 1.95 -11.25
N VAL A 398 -9.54 0.64 -11.07
CA VAL A 398 -9.95 -0.31 -12.11
C VAL A 398 -11.41 -0.73 -11.90
N LEU A 399 -11.78 -1.10 -10.67
CA LEU A 399 -13.09 -1.67 -10.41
C LEU A 399 -14.23 -0.66 -10.58
N VAL A 400 -14.07 0.56 -10.08
CA VAL A 400 -15.15 1.55 -10.11
C VAL A 400 -15.59 1.86 -11.53
N PRO A 401 -14.70 2.27 -12.47
CA PRO A 401 -15.15 2.58 -13.82
C PRO A 401 -15.65 1.34 -14.58
N VAL A 402 -15.03 0.17 -14.39
CA VAL A 402 -15.44 -1.06 -15.10
C VAL A 402 -16.80 -1.57 -14.63
N ILE A 403 -17.03 -1.67 -13.32
CA ILE A 403 -18.34 -2.15 -12.80
C ILE A 403 -19.45 -1.15 -13.12
N THR A 404 -19.17 0.15 -12.97
CA THR A 404 -20.14 1.19 -13.31
C THR A 404 -20.49 1.19 -14.81
N GLY A 405 -19.47 1.05 -15.66
CA GLY A 405 -19.64 0.94 -17.12
C GLY A 405 -20.46 -0.29 -17.52
N ALA A 406 -20.17 -1.44 -16.91
CA ALA A 406 -20.94 -2.66 -17.14
C ALA A 406 -22.40 -2.49 -16.71
N ALA A 407 -22.64 -1.95 -15.52
CA ALA A 407 -24.00 -1.75 -15.01
C ALA A 407 -24.79 -0.76 -15.87
N LEU A 408 -24.21 0.37 -16.24
CA LEU A 408 -24.88 1.34 -17.12
C LEU A 408 -25.14 0.78 -18.51
N THR A 409 -24.23 -0.06 -19.05
CA THR A 409 -24.46 -0.72 -20.36
C THR A 409 -25.66 -1.66 -20.33
N LEU A 410 -25.95 -2.28 -19.19
CA LEU A 410 -27.13 -3.15 -19.03
C LEU A 410 -28.45 -2.35 -18.85
N LEU A 411 -28.36 -1.08 -18.48
CA LEU A 411 -29.50 -0.22 -18.18
C LEU A 411 -29.84 0.74 -19.34
N ILE A 412 -28.94 0.94 -20.29
CA ILE A 412 -29.12 1.72 -21.52
C ILE A 412 -29.61 0.82 -22.65
#